data_7320052ddcf8d4740d1a72a061abb7d2
#
_entry.id   7320052ddcf8d4740d1a72a061abb7d2
#
_cell.length_a   1.000
_cell.length_b   1.000
_cell.length_c   1.000
_cell.angle_alpha   90.00
_cell.angle_beta   90.00
_cell.angle_gamma   90.00
#
_symmetry.space_group_name_H-M   'P 1'
#
loop_
_entity.id
_entity.type
_entity.pdbx_description
1 polymer ?
#
loop_
_entity_poly.entity_id
_entity_poly.type
_entity_poly.pdbx_seq_one_letter_code
_entity_poly.pdbx_strand_id
1 'polypeptide(L)'
;MHIIINGDRMLKKVEFKRLFVSILSVASIVLVGMIFTKGSYSYYDELIKPELAPKAIVFPIAWSIIYIILAITLYLICGNKKTSIFLFLNLIINVIWPILFFKLKLLLLSVYWLILLIISLIYLLYLLFKQKKLYAYLDVPYLLWCFFALYLNIMIYLINK
;
A
#
# COMPACT_ATOMS: atom_id res chain seq x y z
N MET A 1 -33.97 24.82 -16.46
CA MET A 1 -33.42 24.86 -15.09
C MET A 1 -33.46 23.49 -14.40
N HIS A 2 -34.56 22.70 -14.47
CA HIS A 2 -34.63 21.35 -13.84
C HIS A 2 -33.64 20.29 -14.40
N ILE A 3 -33.30 20.36 -15.69
CA ILE A 3 -32.41 19.36 -16.33
C ILE A 3 -30.94 19.50 -15.84
N ILE A 4 -30.48 20.74 -15.62
CA ILE A 4 -29.12 21.03 -15.15
C ILE A 4 -28.94 20.56 -13.71
N ILE A 5 -29.92 20.77 -12.84
CA ILE A 5 -29.89 20.36 -11.42
C ILE A 5 -29.85 18.81 -11.27
N ASN A 6 -30.56 18.10 -12.16
CA ASN A 6 -30.54 16.65 -12.17
C ASN A 6 -29.17 16.07 -12.67
N GLY A 7 -28.56 16.73 -13.67
CA GLY A 7 -27.23 16.35 -14.16
C GLY A 7 -26.15 16.44 -13.08
N ASP A 8 -26.08 17.58 -12.37
CA ASP A 8 -25.12 17.79 -11.29
C ASP A 8 -25.30 16.83 -10.11
N ARG A 9 -26.56 16.50 -9.79
CA ARG A 9 -26.87 15.53 -8.73
C ARG A 9 -26.47 14.11 -9.13
N MET A 10 -26.66 13.73 -10.38
CA MET A 10 -26.24 12.45 -10.92
C MET A 10 -24.71 12.33 -10.97
N LEU A 11 -23.99 13.34 -11.43
CA LEU A 11 -22.52 13.38 -11.45
C LEU A 11 -21.94 13.23 -10.04
N LYS A 12 -22.42 14.02 -9.07
CA LYS A 12 -22.02 13.90 -7.66
C LYS A 12 -22.26 12.49 -7.09
N LYS A 13 -23.38 11.86 -7.44
CA LYS A 13 -23.71 10.49 -7.00
C LYS A 13 -22.75 9.45 -7.60
N VAL A 14 -22.35 9.61 -8.87
CA VAL A 14 -21.36 8.73 -9.53
C VAL A 14 -19.98 8.89 -8.90
N GLU A 15 -19.54 10.12 -8.65
CA GLU A 15 -18.25 10.41 -7.99
C GLU A 15 -18.20 9.84 -6.58
N PHE A 16 -19.24 10.03 -5.79
CA PHE A 16 -19.35 9.45 -4.45
C PHE A 16 -19.29 7.91 -4.47
N LYS A 17 -20.01 7.28 -5.40
CA LYS A 17 -19.98 5.81 -5.58
C LYS A 17 -18.58 5.32 -5.92
N ARG A 18 -17.86 6.00 -6.81
CA ARG A 18 -16.48 5.64 -7.19
C ARG A 18 -15.53 5.76 -6.00
N LEU A 19 -15.59 6.85 -5.24
CA LEU A 19 -14.79 7.05 -4.04
C LEU A 19 -15.07 5.95 -3.00
N PHE A 20 -16.34 5.67 -2.74
CA PHE A 20 -16.74 4.64 -1.80
C PHE A 20 -16.23 3.25 -2.21
N VAL A 21 -16.36 2.87 -3.48
CA VAL A 21 -15.84 1.62 -4.01
C VAL A 21 -14.32 1.54 -3.88
N SER A 22 -13.60 2.63 -4.17
CA SER A 22 -12.13 2.67 -4.03
C SER A 22 -11.68 2.46 -2.59
N ILE A 23 -12.31 3.15 -1.64
CA ILE A 23 -12.02 2.99 -0.21
C ILE A 23 -12.33 1.57 0.24
N LEU A 24 -13.52 1.04 -0.10
CA LEU A 24 -13.93 -0.30 0.29
C LEU A 24 -12.99 -1.36 -0.28
N SER A 25 -12.56 -1.22 -1.53
CA SER A 25 -11.64 -2.17 -2.19
C SER A 25 -10.29 -2.22 -1.49
N VAL A 26 -9.68 -1.06 -1.20
CA VAL A 26 -8.40 -1.00 -0.48
C VAL A 26 -8.57 -1.53 0.94
N ALA A 27 -9.60 -1.09 1.67
CA ALA A 27 -9.87 -1.52 3.03
C ALA A 27 -10.06 -3.04 3.14
N SER A 28 -10.77 -3.67 2.18
CA SER A 28 -10.98 -5.12 2.17
C SER A 28 -9.66 -5.89 2.08
N ILE A 29 -8.74 -5.47 1.20
CA ILE A 29 -7.42 -6.11 1.04
C ILE A 29 -6.60 -5.93 2.32
N VAL A 30 -6.60 -4.73 2.90
CA VAL A 30 -5.87 -4.42 4.15
C VAL A 30 -6.41 -5.24 5.32
N LEU A 31 -7.74 -5.34 5.45
CA LEU A 31 -8.38 -6.15 6.51
C LEU A 31 -7.99 -7.62 6.42
N VAL A 32 -7.91 -8.18 5.21
CA VAL A 32 -7.41 -9.56 5.00
C VAL A 32 -5.98 -9.68 5.56
N GLY A 33 -5.08 -8.76 5.20
CA GLY A 33 -3.71 -8.74 5.73
C GLY A 33 -3.65 -8.64 7.26
N MET A 34 -4.47 -7.77 7.85
CA MET A 34 -4.55 -7.60 9.31
C MET A 34 -5.03 -8.87 10.02
N ILE A 35 -6.03 -9.58 9.46
CA ILE A 35 -6.51 -10.85 10.02
C ILE A 35 -5.38 -11.89 10.03
N PHE A 36 -4.63 -12.00 8.94
CA PHE A 36 -3.52 -12.96 8.84
C PHE A 36 -2.33 -12.62 9.73
N THR A 37 -2.12 -11.35 10.09
CA THR A 37 -1.01 -10.90 10.93
C THR A 37 -1.40 -10.63 12.38
N LYS A 38 -2.66 -10.86 12.75
CA LYS A 38 -3.16 -10.64 14.11
C LYS A 38 -2.30 -11.41 15.14
N GLY A 39 -1.84 -10.71 16.17
CA GLY A 39 -1.03 -11.29 17.24
C GLY A 39 0.44 -11.58 16.89
N SER A 40 0.88 -11.27 15.66
CA SER A 40 2.27 -11.57 15.22
C SER A 40 3.23 -10.39 15.37
N TYR A 41 2.75 -9.21 15.76
CA TYR A 41 3.60 -8.01 15.87
C TYR A 41 4.57 -8.04 17.04
N SER A 42 4.30 -8.84 18.10
CA SER A 42 5.22 -9.07 19.20
C SER A 42 6.57 -9.65 18.75
N TYR A 43 6.57 -10.41 17.65
CA TYR A 43 7.81 -10.92 17.06
C TYR A 43 8.81 -9.81 16.72
N TYR A 44 8.34 -8.64 16.26
CA TYR A 44 9.23 -7.51 16.01
C TYR A 44 9.95 -7.03 17.28
N ASP A 45 9.29 -7.11 18.42
CA ASP A 45 9.89 -6.70 19.70
C ASP A 45 10.95 -7.66 20.19
N GLU A 46 10.88 -8.93 19.79
CA GLU A 46 11.87 -10.00 20.11
C GLU A 46 13.15 -9.87 19.28
N LEU A 47 13.11 -9.22 18.11
CA LEU A 47 14.25 -9.11 17.20
C LEU A 47 15.29 -8.10 17.68
N ILE A 48 16.57 -8.39 17.42
CA ILE A 48 17.65 -7.40 17.52
C ILE A 48 17.49 -6.42 16.38
N LYS A 49 17.44 -5.13 16.69
CA LYS A 49 17.08 -4.06 15.74
C LYS A 49 18.26 -3.13 15.48
N PRO A 50 18.41 -2.60 14.24
CA PRO A 50 19.34 -1.52 13.97
C PRO A 50 18.90 -0.22 14.68
N GLU A 51 19.83 0.71 14.89
CA GLU A 51 19.58 2.00 15.60
C GLU A 51 18.42 2.82 14.99
N LEU A 52 18.26 2.78 13.66
CA LEU A 52 17.20 3.51 12.97
C LEU A 52 15.84 2.79 13.02
N ALA A 53 15.73 1.65 13.67
CA ALA A 53 14.46 0.92 13.74
C ALA A 53 13.43 1.69 14.60
N PRO A 54 12.25 1.99 14.04
CA PRO A 54 11.21 2.68 14.78
C PRO A 54 10.53 1.74 15.79
N LYS A 55 9.78 2.31 16.72
CA LYS A 55 8.86 1.55 17.56
C LYS A 55 7.79 0.86 16.70
N ALA A 56 7.33 -0.33 17.11
CA ALA A 56 6.34 -1.12 16.37
C ALA A 56 5.08 -0.34 15.93
N ILE A 57 4.64 0.61 16.74
CA ILE A 57 3.46 1.44 16.45
C ILE A 57 3.61 2.33 15.20
N VAL A 58 4.83 2.64 14.77
CA VAL A 58 5.07 3.48 13.58
C VAL A 58 4.62 2.76 12.30
N PHE A 59 4.74 1.43 12.23
CA PHE A 59 4.33 0.66 11.07
C PHE A 59 2.84 0.80 10.74
N PRO A 60 1.89 0.51 11.66
CA PRO A 60 0.48 0.67 11.34
C PRO A 60 0.10 2.11 11.01
N ILE A 61 0.74 3.12 11.62
CA ILE A 61 0.48 4.52 11.31
C ILE A 61 0.91 4.84 9.87
N ALA A 62 2.15 4.51 9.49
CA ALA A 62 2.67 4.78 8.16
C ALA A 62 1.87 4.04 7.07
N TRP A 63 1.57 2.77 7.29
CA TRP A 63 0.76 1.98 6.35
C TRP A 63 -0.67 2.53 6.22
N SER A 64 -1.28 3.01 7.30
CA SER A 64 -2.62 3.62 7.24
C SER A 64 -2.63 4.86 6.33
N ILE A 65 -1.61 5.71 6.44
CA ILE A 65 -1.45 6.88 5.56
C ILE A 65 -1.29 6.43 4.09
N ILE A 66 -0.44 5.43 3.84
CA ILE A 66 -0.22 4.89 2.50
C ILE A 66 -1.50 4.32 1.91
N TYR A 67 -2.28 3.55 2.68
CA TYR A 67 -3.55 2.99 2.18
C TYR A 67 -4.59 4.06 1.88
N ILE A 68 -4.62 5.16 2.61
CA ILE A 68 -5.46 6.32 2.27
C ILE A 68 -5.02 6.92 0.93
N ILE A 69 -3.71 7.12 0.73
CA ILE A 69 -3.17 7.61 -0.54
C ILE A 69 -3.56 6.67 -1.70
N LEU A 70 -3.38 5.35 -1.53
CA LEU A 70 -3.73 4.35 -2.55
C LEU A 70 -5.22 4.32 -2.87
N ALA A 71 -6.11 4.54 -1.88
CA ALA A 71 -7.53 4.66 -2.11
C ALA A 71 -7.88 5.90 -2.94
N ILE A 72 -7.21 7.04 -2.67
CA ILE A 72 -7.34 8.27 -3.46
C ILE A 72 -6.82 8.03 -4.88
N THR A 73 -5.64 7.42 -5.03
CA THR A 73 -5.07 7.09 -6.34
C THR A 73 -6.01 6.19 -7.14
N LEU A 74 -6.57 5.14 -6.52
CA LEU A 74 -7.52 4.24 -7.16
C LEU A 74 -8.78 5.00 -7.65
N TYR A 75 -9.30 5.93 -6.85
CA TYR A 75 -10.40 6.80 -7.25
C TYR A 75 -10.04 7.64 -8.48
N LEU A 76 -8.86 8.25 -8.49
CA LEU A 76 -8.40 9.14 -9.57
C LEU A 76 -8.17 8.39 -10.90
N ILE A 77 -7.77 7.11 -10.85
CA ILE A 77 -7.51 6.28 -12.03
C ILE A 77 -8.68 5.38 -12.44
N CYS A 78 -9.83 5.52 -11.82
CA CYS A 78 -11.00 4.63 -11.98
C CYS A 78 -11.45 4.41 -13.45
N GLY A 79 -11.09 5.31 -14.36
CA GLY A 79 -11.35 5.16 -15.82
C GLY A 79 -10.30 4.33 -16.56
N ASN A 80 -9.16 4.00 -15.95
CA ASN A 80 -8.06 3.26 -16.60
C ASN A 80 -7.93 1.86 -16.02
N LYS A 81 -8.59 0.89 -16.69
CA LYS A 81 -8.62 -0.51 -16.27
C LYS A 81 -7.22 -1.11 -16.06
N LYS A 82 -6.27 -0.82 -16.97
CA LYS A 82 -4.91 -1.34 -16.90
C LYS A 82 -4.21 -0.89 -15.62
N THR A 83 -4.18 0.41 -15.36
CA THR A 83 -3.51 0.96 -14.16
C THR A 83 -4.20 0.52 -12.88
N SER A 84 -5.54 0.44 -12.87
CA SER A 84 -6.28 -0.07 -11.71
C SER A 84 -5.92 -1.52 -11.39
N ILE A 85 -5.81 -2.39 -12.40
CA ILE A 85 -5.38 -3.79 -12.19
C ILE A 85 -3.97 -3.84 -11.60
N PHE A 86 -3.02 -3.03 -12.12
CA PHE A 86 -1.66 -2.99 -11.58
C PHE A 86 -1.61 -2.47 -10.14
N LEU A 87 -2.45 -1.49 -9.78
CA LEU A 87 -2.56 -1.02 -8.39
C LEU A 87 -3.07 -2.16 -7.48
N PHE A 88 -4.08 -2.91 -7.90
CA PHE A 88 -4.57 -4.07 -7.14
C PHE A 88 -3.50 -5.16 -6.98
N LEU A 89 -2.76 -5.48 -8.03
CA LEU A 89 -1.66 -6.45 -7.96
C LEU A 89 -0.58 -5.97 -6.97
N ASN A 90 -0.21 -4.69 -7.01
CA ASN A 90 0.73 -4.10 -6.07
C ASN A 90 0.21 -4.18 -4.62
N LEU A 91 -1.08 -3.90 -4.38
CA LEU A 91 -1.70 -4.05 -3.05
C LEU A 91 -1.65 -5.49 -2.54
N ILE A 92 -1.89 -6.48 -3.40
CA ILE A 92 -1.79 -7.91 -3.03
C ILE A 92 -0.35 -8.24 -2.62
N ILE A 93 0.64 -7.84 -3.42
CA ILE A 93 2.06 -8.03 -3.10
C ILE A 93 2.40 -7.36 -1.77
N ASN A 94 1.89 -6.15 -1.54
CA ASN A 94 2.09 -5.38 -0.32
C ASN A 94 1.59 -6.12 0.94
N VAL A 95 0.36 -6.65 0.88
CA VAL A 95 -0.26 -7.33 2.04
C VAL A 95 0.39 -8.68 2.36
N ILE A 96 1.04 -9.33 1.40
CA ILE A 96 1.76 -10.59 1.63
C ILE A 96 3.04 -10.36 2.43
N TRP A 97 3.72 -9.22 2.25
CA TRP A 97 4.97 -8.93 2.97
C TRP A 97 4.86 -9.04 4.51
N PRO A 98 3.90 -8.40 5.20
CA PRO A 98 3.81 -8.53 6.66
C PRO A 98 3.49 -9.96 7.10
N ILE A 99 2.83 -10.76 6.28
CA ILE A 99 2.60 -12.18 6.55
C ILE A 99 3.93 -12.94 6.55
N LEU A 100 4.79 -12.70 5.54
CA LEU A 100 6.12 -13.33 5.46
C LEU A 100 7.00 -12.91 6.63
N PHE A 101 7.03 -11.62 6.96
CA PHE A 101 7.90 -11.07 7.98
C PHE A 101 7.44 -11.40 9.41
N PHE A 102 6.20 -11.01 9.76
CA PHE A 102 5.73 -11.10 11.14
C PHE A 102 5.17 -12.48 11.51
N LYS A 103 4.39 -13.12 10.62
CA LYS A 103 3.71 -14.37 10.92
C LYS A 103 4.55 -15.60 10.62
N LEU A 104 5.13 -15.64 9.42
CA LEU A 104 5.94 -16.78 8.98
C LEU A 104 7.40 -16.68 9.41
N LYS A 105 7.85 -15.50 9.88
CA LYS A 105 9.22 -15.25 10.35
C LYS A 105 10.30 -15.55 9.30
N LEU A 106 9.94 -15.47 8.02
CA LEU A 106 10.80 -15.75 6.87
C LEU A 106 11.57 -14.49 6.45
N LEU A 107 12.53 -14.08 7.29
CA LEU A 107 13.24 -12.79 7.14
C LEU A 107 13.87 -12.62 5.75
N LEU A 108 14.61 -13.60 5.25
CA LEU A 108 15.26 -13.52 3.94
C LEU A 108 14.23 -13.44 2.79
N LEU A 109 13.19 -14.28 2.85
CA LEU A 109 12.13 -14.26 1.82
C LEU A 109 11.38 -12.92 1.82
N SER A 110 11.17 -12.32 3.00
CA SER A 110 10.53 -11.02 3.11
C SER A 110 11.38 -9.88 2.51
N VAL A 111 12.71 -9.99 2.51
CA VAL A 111 13.62 -9.07 1.79
C VAL A 111 13.37 -9.16 0.28
N TYR A 112 13.42 -10.37 -0.30
CA TYR A 112 13.14 -10.56 -1.73
C TYR A 112 11.74 -10.11 -2.13
N TRP A 113 10.78 -10.32 -1.24
CA TRP A 113 9.40 -9.89 -1.46
C TRP A 113 9.24 -8.37 -1.49
N LEU A 114 9.97 -7.65 -0.62
CA LEU A 114 10.00 -6.18 -0.66
C LEU A 114 10.68 -5.64 -1.92
N ILE A 115 11.71 -6.31 -2.42
CA ILE A 115 12.33 -5.95 -3.70
C ILE A 115 11.30 -6.10 -4.84
N LEU A 116 10.54 -7.19 -4.86
CA LEU A 116 9.46 -7.39 -5.82
C LEU A 116 8.38 -6.31 -5.70
N LEU A 117 8.00 -5.95 -4.47
CA LEU A 117 7.06 -4.88 -4.19
C LEU A 117 7.55 -3.54 -4.76
N ILE A 118 8.80 -3.18 -4.52
CA ILE A 118 9.41 -1.94 -5.03
C ILE A 118 9.43 -1.94 -6.57
N ILE A 119 9.82 -3.03 -7.20
CA ILE A 119 9.82 -3.14 -8.68
C ILE A 119 8.40 -2.94 -9.23
N SER A 120 7.40 -3.61 -8.64
CA SER A 120 6.00 -3.47 -9.04
C SER A 120 5.48 -2.04 -8.82
N LEU A 121 5.91 -1.38 -7.74
CA LEU A 121 5.54 0.00 -7.43
C LEU A 121 6.18 1.00 -8.40
N ILE A 122 7.45 0.83 -8.76
CA ILE A 122 8.12 1.67 -9.77
C ILE A 122 7.37 1.58 -11.11
N TYR A 123 6.94 0.39 -11.50
CA TYR A 123 6.13 0.23 -12.71
C TYR A 123 4.75 0.88 -12.59
N LEU A 124 4.10 0.77 -11.44
CA LEU A 124 2.85 1.47 -11.16
C LEU A 124 3.03 3.00 -11.26
N LEU A 125 4.07 3.56 -10.65
CA LEU A 125 4.40 4.99 -10.74
C LEU A 125 4.62 5.44 -12.19
N TYR A 126 5.28 4.63 -13.01
CA TYR A 126 5.44 4.89 -14.43
C TYR A 126 4.09 4.96 -15.17
N LEU A 127 3.15 4.04 -14.88
CA LEU A 127 1.80 4.07 -15.46
C LEU A 127 1.00 5.29 -15.01
N LEU A 128 1.11 5.67 -13.74
CA LEU A 128 0.47 6.86 -13.16
C LEU A 128 1.04 8.13 -13.81
N PHE A 129 2.36 8.22 -13.93
CA PHE A 129 3.04 9.36 -14.54
C PHE A 129 2.59 9.61 -15.99
N LYS A 130 2.40 8.52 -16.76
CA LYS A 130 1.86 8.62 -18.12
C LYS A 130 0.44 9.15 -18.21
N GLN A 131 -0.37 8.98 -17.17
CA GLN A 131 -1.73 9.53 -17.13
C GLN A 131 -1.71 10.99 -16.69
N LYS A 132 -1.11 11.26 -15.52
CA LYS A 132 -0.96 12.60 -14.95
C LYS A 132 0.17 12.58 -13.92
N LYS A 133 1.14 13.47 -14.08
CA LYS A 133 2.31 13.55 -13.15
C LYS A 133 1.90 13.62 -11.68
N LEU A 134 0.84 14.35 -11.37
CA LEU A 134 0.31 14.49 -10.01
C LEU A 134 -0.05 13.14 -9.37
N TYR A 135 -0.59 12.19 -10.15
CA TYR A 135 -0.97 10.86 -9.63
C TYR A 135 0.26 10.07 -9.18
N ALA A 136 1.35 10.14 -9.95
CA ALA A 136 2.61 9.52 -9.54
C ALA A 136 3.21 10.18 -8.29
N TYR A 137 3.19 11.52 -8.20
CA TYR A 137 3.72 12.23 -7.04
C TYR A 137 2.98 11.92 -5.74
N LEU A 138 1.67 11.64 -5.80
CA LEU A 138 0.90 11.21 -4.63
C LEU A 138 1.45 9.91 -4.02
N ASP A 139 1.95 8.98 -4.85
CA ASP A 139 2.43 7.68 -4.39
C ASP A 139 3.95 7.64 -4.13
N VAL A 140 4.70 8.76 -4.30
CA VAL A 140 6.12 8.85 -3.94
C VAL A 140 6.37 8.54 -2.46
N PRO A 141 5.57 9.03 -1.48
CA PRO A 141 5.75 8.66 -0.08
C PRO A 141 5.68 7.15 0.16
N TYR A 142 4.85 6.43 -0.59
CA TYR A 142 4.78 4.97 -0.52
C TYR A 142 6.10 4.33 -0.98
N LEU A 143 6.69 4.82 -2.07
CA LEU A 143 7.98 4.31 -2.55
C LEU A 143 9.09 4.55 -1.52
N LEU A 144 9.15 5.76 -0.94
CA LEU A 144 10.13 6.08 0.10
C LEU A 144 9.99 5.19 1.33
N TRP A 145 8.75 4.93 1.76
CA TRP A 145 8.48 4.01 2.87
C TRP A 145 8.90 2.57 2.54
N CYS A 146 8.68 2.09 1.31
CA CYS A 146 9.13 0.77 0.89
C CYS A 146 10.66 0.64 0.90
N PHE A 147 11.41 1.67 0.49
CA PHE A 147 12.87 1.66 0.60
C PHE A 147 13.34 1.62 2.05
N PHE A 148 12.71 2.39 2.92
CA PHE A 148 13.01 2.35 4.35
C PHE A 148 12.69 0.97 4.95
N ALA A 149 11.55 0.39 4.63
CA ALA A 149 11.18 -0.96 5.06
C ALA A 149 12.15 -2.02 4.54
N LEU A 150 12.66 -1.88 3.31
CA LEU A 150 13.67 -2.77 2.74
C LEU A 150 14.99 -2.67 3.51
N TYR A 151 15.44 -1.45 3.81
CA TYR A 151 16.62 -1.23 4.66
C TYR A 151 16.47 -1.94 6.00
N LEU A 152 15.36 -1.73 6.70
CA LEU A 152 15.10 -2.38 7.99
C LEU A 152 15.09 -3.90 7.88
N ASN A 153 14.44 -4.43 6.84
CA ASN A 153 14.35 -5.88 6.61
C ASN A 153 15.71 -6.52 6.39
N ILE A 154 16.57 -5.88 5.57
CA ILE A 154 17.94 -6.35 5.32
C ILE A 154 18.75 -6.32 6.61
N MET A 155 18.74 -5.21 7.35
CA MET A 155 19.51 -5.08 8.59
C MET A 155 19.04 -6.07 9.65
N ILE A 156 17.72 -6.22 9.84
CA ILE A 156 17.16 -7.21 10.77
C ILE A 156 17.57 -8.63 10.36
N TYR A 157 17.50 -8.98 9.07
CA TYR A 157 17.94 -10.28 8.60
C TYR A 157 19.42 -10.53 8.91
N LEU A 158 20.30 -9.56 8.63
CA LEU A 158 21.75 -9.71 8.84
C LEU A 158 22.14 -9.86 10.32
N ILE A 159 21.41 -9.19 11.20
CA ILE A 159 21.70 -9.20 12.65
C ILE A 159 21.11 -10.45 13.34
N ASN A 160 20.01 -11.02 12.80
CA ASN A 160 19.29 -12.14 13.44
C ASN A 160 19.41 -13.47 12.67
N LYS A 161 20.34 -13.58 11.70
CA LYS A 161 20.61 -14.83 10.96
C LYS A 161 21.42 -15.83 11.78
#